data_7a3b1f560fbb9350f247c69588160a86
#
_entry.id   7a3b1f560fbb9350f247c69588160a86
#
_cell.length_a   1.000
_cell.length_b   1.000
_cell.length_c   1.000
_cell.angle_alpha   90.00
_cell.angle_beta   90.00
_cell.angle_gamma   90.00
#
_symmetry.space_group_name_H-M   'P 1'
#
loop_
_entity.id
_entity.type
_entity.pdbx_description
1 polymer ?
#
loop_
_entity_poly.entity_id
_entity_poly.type
_entity_poly.pdbx_seq_one_letter_code
_entity_poly.pdbx_strand_id
1 'polypeptide(L)'
;SISSSATYYPILKANIYTITLNNQGATSSGTKKVYYQYNTTKTINGTTCYYYTNSSLTTCLSGGYNINKPSKTGYSFKGYYTSTNGSGTNYVNSSGTFINNAYKTIGDKTLYANWQANTYTITYNANGGSGAPSSQSYTYDPNNDTVFYLSSTTPSRSGYTFLGWSLSSTATSASYSAGQRWGTHNANNYTLYAVWKKTVTVCGESGHVWKTRGIKIISTRFTWTCTRGENHTTAYIIYCSKCGMSALYYEDHYSGSAGATLMCPTHPYDIGSSEVDKVVDDCSLSSYSDARKVSGGSNSFASTNKRSC
;
A
#
# COMPACT_ATOMS: atom_id res chain seq x y z
N SER A 1 4.88 -51.25 -83.72
CA SER A 1 4.53 -51.97 -82.50
C SER A 1 5.40 -51.51 -81.35
N ILE A 2 4.83 -50.75 -80.45
CA ILE A 2 5.50 -50.37 -79.23
C ILE A 2 5.05 -51.42 -78.15
N SER A 3 5.88 -52.38 -77.86
CA SER A 3 5.63 -53.24 -76.75
C SER A 3 6.71 -52.97 -75.67
N SER A 4 6.48 -52.00 -74.92
CA SER A 4 7.14 -51.85 -73.63
C SER A 4 6.03 -51.59 -72.64
N SER A 5 5.81 -52.53 -71.76
CA SER A 5 4.95 -52.37 -70.59
C SER A 5 5.60 -51.33 -69.66
N ALA A 6 5.13 -50.10 -69.68
CA ALA A 6 5.56 -49.10 -68.72
C ALA A 6 4.72 -49.21 -67.45
N THR A 7 5.36 -49.40 -66.34
CA THR A 7 4.70 -49.34 -65.03
C THR A 7 4.69 -47.87 -64.56
N TYR A 8 3.51 -47.33 -64.41
CA TYR A 8 3.36 -45.96 -63.86
C TYR A 8 3.12 -46.01 -62.37
N TYR A 9 3.92 -45.28 -61.63
CA TYR A 9 3.75 -45.13 -60.17
C TYR A 9 3.12 -43.78 -59.89
N PRO A 10 2.10 -43.70 -59.04
CA PRO A 10 1.50 -42.42 -58.68
C PRO A 10 2.48 -41.59 -57.85
N ILE A 11 2.66 -40.33 -58.20
CA ILE A 11 3.40 -39.38 -57.38
C ILE A 11 2.42 -38.78 -56.37
N LEU A 12 2.54 -39.24 -55.14
CA LEU A 12 1.71 -38.74 -54.02
C LEU A 12 2.43 -37.59 -53.30
N LYS A 13 1.71 -36.49 -53.04
CA LYS A 13 2.21 -35.41 -52.21
C LYS A 13 1.47 -35.43 -50.86
N ALA A 14 2.20 -35.40 -49.80
CA ALA A 14 1.61 -35.34 -48.46
C ALA A 14 0.79 -34.06 -48.28
N ASN A 15 -0.40 -34.21 -47.70
CA ASN A 15 -1.30 -33.09 -47.44
C ASN A 15 -0.73 -32.10 -46.38
N ILE A 16 -1.09 -30.84 -46.50
CA ILE A 16 -0.80 -29.79 -45.53
C ILE A 16 -2.04 -29.61 -44.68
N TYR A 17 -1.80 -29.58 -43.35
CA TYR A 17 -2.86 -29.38 -42.36
C TYR A 17 -2.58 -28.13 -41.51
N THR A 18 -3.63 -27.65 -40.87
CA THR A 18 -3.61 -26.44 -40.03
C THR A 18 -3.89 -26.80 -38.58
N ILE A 19 -3.12 -26.22 -37.67
CA ILE A 19 -3.46 -26.18 -36.24
C ILE A 19 -3.88 -24.76 -35.91
N THR A 20 -5.13 -24.58 -35.52
CA THR A 20 -5.64 -23.31 -34.99
C THR A 20 -5.43 -23.27 -33.48
N LEU A 21 -4.77 -22.22 -32.98
CA LEU A 21 -4.50 -22.01 -31.57
C LEU A 21 -5.53 -21.02 -30.99
N ASN A 22 -6.54 -21.56 -30.32
CA ASN A 22 -7.55 -20.75 -29.62
C ASN A 22 -7.01 -20.30 -28.28
N ASN A 23 -6.76 -19.02 -28.15
CA ASN A 23 -6.07 -18.42 -27.01
C ASN A 23 -6.93 -18.23 -25.75
N GLN A 24 -8.21 -18.59 -25.77
CA GLN A 24 -9.12 -18.58 -24.61
C GLN A 24 -9.09 -17.25 -23.83
N GLY A 25 -9.29 -16.13 -24.55
CA GLY A 25 -9.35 -14.80 -23.92
C GLY A 25 -8.01 -14.25 -23.47
N ALA A 26 -6.91 -14.59 -24.16
CA ALA A 26 -5.60 -13.99 -23.91
C ALA A 26 -5.61 -12.47 -24.14
N THR A 27 -4.83 -11.74 -23.37
CA THR A 27 -4.59 -10.29 -23.54
C THR A 27 -3.71 -10.03 -24.76
N SER A 28 -2.72 -10.91 -25.00
CA SER A 28 -1.90 -10.91 -26.22
C SER A 28 -1.92 -12.30 -26.84
N SER A 29 -2.22 -12.36 -28.13
CA SER A 29 -2.59 -13.63 -28.77
C SER A 29 -1.42 -14.55 -29.18
N GLY A 30 -0.19 -14.10 -29.22
CA GLY A 30 0.93 -14.93 -29.67
C GLY A 30 0.70 -15.53 -31.08
N THR A 31 1.16 -16.77 -31.30
CA THR A 31 0.92 -17.51 -32.55
C THR A 31 -0.55 -17.96 -32.62
N LYS A 32 -1.22 -17.70 -33.73
CA LYS A 32 -2.66 -18.04 -33.91
C LYS A 32 -2.88 -19.28 -34.76
N LYS A 33 -2.02 -19.54 -35.71
CA LYS A 33 -2.08 -20.69 -36.64
C LYS A 33 -0.70 -21.25 -36.87
N VAL A 34 -0.67 -22.55 -37.06
CA VAL A 34 0.54 -23.33 -37.38
C VAL A 34 0.18 -24.31 -38.48
N TYR A 35 1.11 -24.52 -39.40
CA TYR A 35 0.94 -25.43 -40.52
C TYR A 35 1.93 -26.56 -40.43
N TYR A 36 1.57 -27.73 -40.92
CA TYR A 36 2.46 -28.88 -41.03
C TYR A 36 2.10 -29.73 -42.24
N GLN A 37 3.08 -30.43 -42.77
CA GLN A 37 2.86 -31.42 -43.81
C GLN A 37 2.90 -32.82 -43.16
N TYR A 38 1.91 -33.64 -43.49
CA TYR A 38 1.79 -34.98 -42.88
C TYR A 38 3.09 -35.78 -42.96
N ASN A 39 3.59 -36.21 -41.80
CA ASN A 39 4.78 -37.04 -41.62
C ASN A 39 6.01 -36.56 -42.42
N THR A 40 6.16 -35.27 -42.65
CA THR A 40 7.22 -34.70 -43.45
C THR A 40 7.88 -33.52 -42.68
N THR A 41 9.21 -33.45 -42.79
CA THR A 41 10.00 -32.33 -42.27
C THR A 41 10.84 -31.73 -43.41
N LYS A 42 11.24 -30.48 -43.29
CA LYS A 42 12.18 -29.80 -44.16
C LYS A 42 13.28 -29.14 -43.37
N THR A 43 14.47 -29.06 -43.89
CA THR A 43 15.54 -28.23 -43.32
C THR A 43 15.55 -26.89 -44.04
N ILE A 44 15.37 -25.82 -43.27
CA ILE A 44 15.43 -24.42 -43.76
C ILE A 44 16.49 -23.71 -42.93
N ASN A 45 17.49 -23.13 -43.59
CA ASN A 45 18.60 -22.43 -42.93
C ASN A 45 19.22 -23.22 -41.76
N GLY A 46 19.44 -24.51 -41.94
CA GLY A 46 20.05 -25.40 -40.94
C GLY A 46 19.06 -25.87 -39.85
N THR A 47 17.82 -25.40 -39.82
CA THR A 47 16.80 -25.82 -38.84
C THR A 47 15.89 -26.88 -39.43
N THR A 48 15.71 -28.02 -38.75
CA THR A 48 14.69 -29.00 -39.11
C THR A 48 13.31 -28.49 -38.70
N CYS A 49 12.47 -28.21 -39.67
CA CYS A 49 11.13 -27.68 -39.51
C CYS A 49 10.10 -28.77 -39.41
N TYR A 50 9.42 -28.85 -38.31
CA TYR A 50 8.27 -29.73 -38.10
C TYR A 50 6.96 -28.96 -38.33
N TYR A 51 6.98 -27.67 -37.95
CA TYR A 51 5.83 -26.75 -38.04
C TYR A 51 6.24 -25.43 -38.65
N TYR A 52 5.31 -24.78 -39.30
CA TYR A 52 5.53 -23.58 -40.09
C TYR A 52 4.54 -22.49 -39.76
N THR A 53 4.94 -21.23 -39.99
CA THR A 53 4.10 -20.07 -39.76
C THR A 53 3.16 -19.77 -40.94
N ASN A 54 3.40 -20.39 -42.10
CA ASN A 54 2.63 -20.18 -43.34
C ASN A 54 2.28 -21.51 -44.04
N SER A 55 1.22 -21.49 -44.82
CA SER A 55 0.74 -22.65 -45.58
C SER A 55 1.64 -23.03 -46.77
N SER A 56 2.53 -22.14 -47.19
CA SER A 56 3.52 -22.43 -48.25
C SER A 56 4.71 -23.22 -47.69
N LEU A 57 4.80 -23.44 -46.37
CA LEU A 57 5.85 -24.16 -45.66
C LEU A 57 7.25 -23.59 -45.96
N THR A 58 7.37 -22.25 -46.02
CA THR A 58 8.62 -21.56 -46.32
C THR A 58 9.28 -20.96 -45.08
N THR A 59 8.53 -20.83 -43.99
CA THR A 59 9.03 -20.23 -42.74
C THR A 59 8.73 -21.14 -41.54
N CYS A 60 9.78 -21.65 -40.91
CA CYS A 60 9.69 -22.47 -39.70
C CYS A 60 9.12 -21.69 -38.50
N LEU A 61 8.53 -22.42 -37.59
CA LEU A 61 8.49 -21.98 -36.18
C LEU A 61 9.93 -21.91 -35.62
N SER A 62 10.12 -21.09 -34.58
CA SER A 62 11.40 -20.99 -33.87
C SER A 62 11.89 -22.38 -33.42
N GLY A 63 13.15 -22.71 -33.76
CA GLY A 63 13.70 -24.05 -33.50
C GLY A 63 12.93 -25.19 -34.18
N GLY A 64 12.04 -24.88 -35.15
CA GLY A 64 11.22 -25.89 -35.86
C GLY A 64 9.91 -26.25 -35.19
N TYR A 65 9.70 -25.95 -33.92
CA TYR A 65 8.55 -26.40 -33.12
C TYR A 65 8.07 -25.47 -32.00
N ASN A 66 8.67 -24.27 -31.83
CA ASN A 66 8.28 -23.35 -30.77
C ASN A 66 7.35 -22.23 -31.28
N ILE A 67 6.25 -22.03 -30.60
CA ILE A 67 5.31 -20.91 -30.84
C ILE A 67 5.69 -19.67 -30.04
N ASN A 68 5.24 -18.52 -30.49
CA ASN A 68 5.14 -17.34 -29.62
C ASN A 68 3.97 -17.54 -28.66
N LYS A 69 4.27 -17.60 -27.36
CA LYS A 69 3.25 -17.83 -26.33
C LYS A 69 2.26 -16.67 -26.24
N PRO A 70 0.98 -16.96 -26.03
CA PRO A 70 0.02 -15.93 -25.65
C PRO A 70 0.28 -15.46 -24.20
N SER A 71 -0.23 -14.30 -23.82
CA SER A 71 -0.23 -13.82 -22.43
C SER A 71 -1.63 -13.45 -21.99
N LYS A 72 -1.92 -13.62 -20.71
CA LYS A 72 -3.19 -13.25 -20.09
C LYS A 72 -2.92 -12.65 -18.72
N THR A 73 -3.39 -11.41 -18.50
CA THR A 73 -3.20 -10.70 -17.23
C THR A 73 -3.74 -11.52 -16.06
N GLY A 74 -2.94 -11.69 -15.04
CA GLY A 74 -3.32 -12.46 -13.85
C GLY A 74 -3.25 -13.98 -14.01
N TYR A 75 -2.79 -14.50 -15.16
CA TYR A 75 -2.72 -15.94 -15.43
C TYR A 75 -1.36 -16.38 -15.94
N SER A 76 -1.04 -17.63 -15.66
CA SER A 76 0.09 -18.35 -16.24
C SER A 76 -0.37 -19.30 -17.34
N PHE A 77 0.29 -19.24 -18.50
CA PHE A 77 0.05 -20.16 -19.61
C PHE A 77 0.54 -21.58 -19.26
N LYS A 78 -0.34 -22.58 -19.40
CA LYS A 78 -0.04 -23.98 -19.09
C LYS A 78 0.09 -24.88 -20.32
N GLY A 79 -0.13 -24.34 -21.51
CA GLY A 79 -0.02 -25.08 -22.76
C GLY A 79 -1.29 -25.06 -23.58
N TYR A 80 -1.25 -25.77 -24.72
CA TYR A 80 -2.42 -25.98 -25.59
C TYR A 80 -2.85 -27.45 -25.56
N TYR A 81 -4.16 -27.65 -25.45
CA TYR A 81 -4.81 -28.94 -25.30
C TYR A 81 -5.91 -29.13 -26.36
N THR A 82 -6.29 -30.38 -26.60
CA THR A 82 -7.38 -30.70 -27.55
C THR A 82 -8.76 -30.28 -27.06
N SER A 83 -8.91 -30.00 -25.77
CA SER A 83 -10.15 -29.54 -25.15
C SER A 83 -9.88 -28.34 -24.23
N THR A 84 -10.93 -27.58 -23.88
CA THR A 84 -10.85 -26.43 -22.98
C THR A 84 -10.45 -26.85 -21.56
N ASN A 85 -10.02 -25.87 -20.74
CA ASN A 85 -9.67 -26.06 -19.34
C ASN A 85 -8.57 -27.09 -19.06
N GLY A 86 -7.66 -27.28 -20.03
CA GLY A 86 -6.52 -28.19 -19.87
C GLY A 86 -6.88 -29.67 -19.94
N SER A 87 -8.06 -30.00 -20.44
CA SER A 87 -8.47 -31.39 -20.64
C SER A 87 -8.07 -31.91 -22.01
N GLY A 88 -8.09 -33.24 -22.18
CA GLY A 88 -7.65 -33.90 -23.40
C GLY A 88 -6.14 -33.97 -23.52
N THR A 89 -5.64 -34.14 -24.74
CA THR A 89 -4.20 -34.33 -25.02
C THR A 89 -3.50 -32.94 -25.06
N ASN A 90 -2.37 -32.85 -24.32
CA ASN A 90 -1.50 -31.68 -24.40
C ASN A 90 -0.60 -31.80 -25.65
N TYR A 91 -0.67 -30.79 -26.50
CA TYR A 91 0.16 -30.70 -27.72
C TYR A 91 1.29 -29.67 -27.59
N VAL A 92 1.12 -28.65 -26.80
CA VAL A 92 2.11 -27.60 -26.58
C VAL A 92 2.26 -27.39 -25.07
N ASN A 93 3.47 -27.44 -24.58
CA ASN A 93 3.74 -27.23 -23.15
C ASN A 93 3.70 -25.76 -22.74
N SER A 94 3.89 -25.50 -21.46
CA SER A 94 3.89 -24.13 -20.88
C SER A 94 5.03 -23.25 -21.40
N SER A 95 6.08 -23.83 -21.97
CA SER A 95 7.17 -23.09 -22.62
C SER A 95 6.83 -22.68 -24.06
N GLY A 96 5.75 -23.18 -24.64
CA GLY A 96 5.35 -22.91 -26.01
C GLY A 96 5.93 -23.91 -27.02
N THR A 97 6.42 -25.04 -26.56
CA THR A 97 7.03 -26.07 -27.39
C THR A 97 6.03 -27.17 -27.71
N PHE A 98 5.91 -27.54 -28.99
CA PHE A 98 5.18 -28.73 -29.37
C PHE A 98 5.87 -30.00 -28.80
N ILE A 99 5.17 -30.73 -27.96
CA ILE A 99 5.66 -31.94 -27.29
C ILE A 99 5.02 -33.20 -27.86
N ASN A 100 3.95 -33.07 -28.61
CA ASN A 100 3.25 -34.15 -29.27
C ASN A 100 3.45 -34.05 -30.79
N ASN A 101 3.74 -35.18 -31.45
CA ASN A 101 4.04 -35.23 -32.88
C ASN A 101 2.78 -35.02 -33.74
N ALA A 102 2.11 -33.85 -33.62
CA ALA A 102 0.90 -33.55 -34.38
C ALA A 102 1.13 -33.64 -35.90
N TYR A 103 2.36 -33.37 -36.39
CA TYR A 103 2.72 -33.51 -37.80
C TYR A 103 2.66 -34.95 -38.31
N LYS A 104 2.58 -35.94 -37.44
CA LYS A 104 2.36 -37.35 -37.78
C LYS A 104 0.89 -37.75 -37.77
N THR A 105 -0.02 -36.82 -37.59
CA THR A 105 -1.47 -37.08 -37.59
C THR A 105 -2.13 -36.39 -38.76
N ILE A 106 -3.21 -36.96 -39.28
CA ILE A 106 -3.99 -36.37 -40.37
C ILE A 106 -5.06 -35.40 -39.83
N GLY A 107 -5.42 -34.41 -40.65
CA GLY A 107 -6.53 -33.53 -40.40
C GLY A 107 -6.14 -32.23 -39.62
N ASP A 108 -6.94 -31.21 -39.85
CA ASP A 108 -6.86 -29.95 -39.13
C ASP A 108 -7.22 -30.13 -37.65
N LYS A 109 -6.64 -29.29 -36.81
CA LYS A 109 -6.88 -29.32 -35.37
C LYS A 109 -7.13 -27.93 -34.82
N THR A 110 -7.98 -27.85 -33.78
CA THR A 110 -8.06 -26.71 -32.90
C THR A 110 -7.55 -27.10 -31.52
N LEU A 111 -6.59 -26.33 -31.02
CA LEU A 111 -6.04 -26.49 -29.67
C LEU A 111 -6.41 -25.27 -28.84
N TYR A 112 -6.74 -25.51 -27.58
CA TYR A 112 -7.23 -24.50 -26.64
C TYR A 112 -6.18 -24.21 -25.57
N ALA A 113 -5.89 -22.92 -25.37
CA ALA A 113 -4.98 -22.50 -24.31
C ALA A 113 -5.56 -22.85 -22.94
N ASN A 114 -4.70 -23.39 -22.10
CA ASN A 114 -5.00 -23.60 -20.69
C ASN A 114 -4.33 -22.52 -19.85
N TRP A 115 -5.10 -21.92 -18.95
CA TRP A 115 -4.71 -20.82 -18.09
C TRP A 115 -4.88 -21.19 -16.62
N GLN A 116 -3.87 -20.90 -15.82
CA GLN A 116 -3.94 -21.01 -14.37
C GLN A 116 -3.88 -19.60 -13.76
N ALA A 117 -4.86 -19.24 -12.94
CA ALA A 117 -4.83 -18.01 -12.19
C ALA A 117 -3.59 -17.96 -11.28
N ASN A 118 -2.95 -16.80 -11.24
CA ASN A 118 -1.78 -16.57 -10.41
C ASN A 118 -2.19 -16.28 -8.97
N THR A 119 -1.29 -16.60 -8.05
CA THR A 119 -1.41 -16.24 -6.65
C THR A 119 -0.58 -15.00 -6.38
N TYR A 120 -1.13 -14.06 -5.61
CA TYR A 120 -0.49 -12.83 -5.19
C TYR A 120 -0.47 -12.71 -3.67
N THR A 121 0.48 -11.95 -3.15
CA THR A 121 0.73 -11.83 -1.71
C THR A 121 0.43 -10.42 -1.21
N ILE A 122 -0.22 -10.35 -0.05
CA ILE A 122 -0.34 -9.14 0.76
C ILE A 122 0.61 -9.27 1.95
N THR A 123 1.55 -8.35 2.05
CA THR A 123 2.47 -8.23 3.17
C THR A 123 2.03 -7.09 4.08
N TYR A 124 2.09 -7.28 5.38
CA TYR A 124 1.73 -6.27 6.37
C TYR A 124 2.98 -5.69 7.02
N ASN A 125 3.07 -4.37 7.07
CA ASN A 125 4.15 -3.64 7.71
C ASN A 125 3.59 -2.81 8.87
N ALA A 126 4.10 -3.04 10.07
CA ALA A 126 3.66 -2.33 11.27
C ALA A 126 4.02 -0.83 11.27
N ASN A 127 4.83 -0.35 10.32
CA ASN A 127 5.14 1.07 10.10
C ASN A 127 5.51 1.81 11.39
N GLY A 128 6.52 1.32 12.07
CA GLY A 128 7.01 1.84 13.36
C GLY A 128 6.29 1.30 14.59
N GLY A 129 5.36 0.35 14.41
CA GLY A 129 4.78 -0.47 15.46
C GLY A 129 5.39 -1.87 15.50
N SER A 130 4.72 -2.80 16.17
CA SER A 130 5.07 -4.21 16.30
C SER A 130 3.82 -5.10 16.14
N GLY A 131 4.03 -6.41 15.90
CA GLY A 131 2.91 -7.36 15.81
C GLY A 131 2.10 -7.25 14.51
N ALA A 132 2.74 -6.89 13.39
CA ALA A 132 2.08 -6.96 12.09
C ALA A 132 1.64 -8.40 11.79
N PRO A 133 0.48 -8.61 11.13
CA PRO A 133 0.05 -9.93 10.69
C PRO A 133 1.07 -10.59 9.77
N SER A 134 1.08 -11.91 9.72
CA SER A 134 1.78 -12.66 8.69
C SER A 134 1.20 -12.35 7.31
N SER A 135 2.03 -12.48 6.27
CA SER A 135 1.59 -12.30 4.89
C SER A 135 0.47 -13.29 4.54
N GLN A 136 -0.48 -12.82 3.74
CA GLN A 136 -1.59 -13.61 3.21
C GLN A 136 -1.48 -13.70 1.70
N SER A 137 -2.01 -14.77 1.11
CA SER A 137 -2.03 -14.94 -0.35
C SER A 137 -3.46 -15.07 -0.86
N TYR A 138 -3.73 -14.51 -2.02
CA TYR A 138 -5.00 -14.66 -2.73
C TYR A 138 -4.76 -15.08 -4.18
N THR A 139 -5.69 -15.85 -4.72
CA THR A 139 -5.68 -16.23 -6.14
C THR A 139 -6.41 -15.16 -6.94
N TYR A 140 -5.84 -14.78 -8.07
CA TYR A 140 -6.45 -13.81 -8.98
C TYR A 140 -7.81 -14.30 -9.49
N ASP A 141 -8.79 -13.45 -9.36
CA ASP A 141 -10.15 -13.67 -9.85
C ASP A 141 -10.66 -12.38 -10.50
N PRO A 142 -10.76 -12.31 -11.85
CA PRO A 142 -11.14 -11.10 -12.55
C PRO A 142 -12.56 -10.64 -12.26
N ASN A 143 -13.44 -11.57 -11.87
CA ASN A 143 -14.84 -11.28 -11.54
C ASN A 143 -14.98 -10.84 -10.07
N ASN A 144 -13.93 -11.05 -9.26
CA ASN A 144 -13.95 -10.79 -7.81
C ASN A 144 -15.03 -11.59 -7.06
N ASP A 145 -15.36 -12.79 -7.57
CA ASP A 145 -16.33 -13.70 -6.96
C ASP A 145 -15.74 -14.40 -5.73
N THR A 146 -14.41 -14.63 -5.77
CA THR A 146 -13.67 -15.22 -4.66
C THR A 146 -13.61 -14.24 -3.49
N VAL A 147 -14.13 -14.66 -2.35
CA VAL A 147 -14.11 -13.86 -1.12
C VAL A 147 -12.77 -13.99 -0.42
N PHE A 148 -12.10 -12.86 -0.23
CA PHE A 148 -10.85 -12.75 0.51
C PHE A 148 -10.91 -11.56 1.48
N TYR A 149 -10.48 -11.77 2.72
CA TYR A 149 -10.44 -10.73 3.73
C TYR A 149 -9.02 -10.46 4.19
N LEU A 150 -8.70 -9.21 4.41
CA LEU A 150 -7.48 -8.81 5.10
C LEU A 150 -7.47 -9.40 6.51
N SER A 151 -6.28 -9.58 7.08
CA SER A 151 -6.16 -10.01 8.47
C SER A 151 -6.90 -9.07 9.41
N SER A 152 -7.63 -9.64 10.35
CA SER A 152 -8.27 -8.91 11.46
C SER A 152 -7.29 -8.58 12.59
N THR A 153 -6.10 -9.19 12.58
CA THR A 153 -5.04 -8.89 13.57
C THR A 153 -4.52 -7.48 13.34
N THR A 154 -4.43 -6.70 14.41
CA THR A 154 -3.93 -5.33 14.38
C THR A 154 -2.57 -5.24 15.05
N PRO A 155 -1.62 -4.47 14.49
CA PRO A 155 -0.35 -4.19 15.14
C PRO A 155 -0.55 -3.23 16.33
N SER A 156 0.47 -3.08 17.16
CA SER A 156 0.50 -2.16 18.27
C SER A 156 1.65 -1.17 18.18
N ARG A 157 1.47 0.04 18.70
CA ARG A 157 2.49 1.06 18.80
C ARG A 157 2.25 1.90 20.05
N SER A 158 3.27 1.98 20.92
CA SER A 158 3.17 2.75 22.17
C SER A 158 2.84 4.23 21.88
N GLY A 159 1.83 4.78 22.54
CA GLY A 159 1.37 6.16 22.38
C GLY A 159 0.63 6.44 21.06
N TYR A 160 0.16 5.41 20.36
CA TYR A 160 -0.59 5.58 19.11
C TYR A 160 -1.80 4.64 19.07
N THR A 161 -2.82 5.07 18.36
CA THR A 161 -4.00 4.26 18.00
C THR A 161 -3.87 3.82 16.55
N PHE A 162 -4.07 2.53 16.29
CA PHE A 162 -4.14 2.00 14.94
C PHE A 162 -5.43 2.46 14.25
N LEU A 163 -5.29 3.04 13.06
CA LEU A 163 -6.44 3.52 12.27
C LEU A 163 -6.84 2.52 11.16
N GLY A 164 -5.92 1.66 10.74
CA GLY A 164 -6.09 0.76 9.63
C GLY A 164 -4.86 0.69 8.75
N TRP A 165 -5.02 0.25 7.53
CA TRP A 165 -3.95 -0.01 6.58
C TRP A 165 -3.98 0.96 5.39
N SER A 166 -2.82 1.21 4.79
CA SER A 166 -2.68 1.97 3.55
C SER A 166 -1.60 1.37 2.67
N LEU A 167 -1.65 1.63 1.36
CA LEU A 167 -0.58 1.29 0.41
C LEU A 167 0.64 2.23 0.50
N SER A 168 0.51 3.35 1.20
CA SER A 168 1.61 4.31 1.44
C SER A 168 2.06 4.27 2.89
N SER A 169 3.38 4.18 3.11
CA SER A 169 3.99 4.24 4.45
C SER A 169 3.86 5.62 5.11
N THR A 170 3.58 6.67 4.34
CA THR A 170 3.43 8.06 4.81
C THR A 170 1.98 8.51 4.93
N ALA A 171 1.02 7.60 4.73
CA ALA A 171 -0.39 7.94 4.82
C ALA A 171 -0.79 8.38 6.22
N THR A 172 -1.60 9.42 6.30
CA THR A 172 -2.19 9.95 7.55
C THR A 172 -3.61 9.46 7.80
N SER A 173 -4.24 8.85 6.77
CA SER A 173 -5.55 8.22 6.85
C SER A 173 -5.49 6.79 6.31
N ALA A 174 -6.26 5.89 6.91
CA ALA A 174 -6.37 4.51 6.47
C ALA A 174 -7.28 4.38 5.25
N SER A 175 -6.85 3.56 4.29
CA SER A 175 -7.65 3.18 3.11
C SER A 175 -8.39 1.86 3.33
N TYR A 176 -7.90 1.02 4.24
CA TYR A 176 -8.43 -0.31 4.50
C TYR A 176 -8.51 -0.57 6.00
N SER A 177 -9.61 -1.15 6.46
CA SER A 177 -9.75 -1.61 7.84
C SER A 177 -9.15 -3.02 8.01
N ALA A 178 -8.76 -3.37 9.24
CA ALA A 178 -8.46 -4.75 9.58
C ALA A 178 -9.71 -5.61 9.35
N GLY A 179 -9.54 -6.81 8.78
CA GLY A 179 -10.65 -7.69 8.43
C GLY A 179 -11.51 -7.24 7.25
N GLN A 180 -11.17 -6.16 6.55
CA GLN A 180 -11.93 -5.69 5.40
C GLN A 180 -11.82 -6.66 4.22
N ARG A 181 -12.89 -6.78 3.43
CA ARG A 181 -12.84 -7.51 2.15
C ARG A 181 -11.86 -6.86 1.20
N TRP A 182 -10.99 -7.68 0.59
CA TRP A 182 -10.03 -7.28 -0.43
C TRP A 182 -10.52 -7.70 -1.82
N GLY A 183 -10.25 -6.87 -2.82
CA GLY A 183 -10.59 -7.21 -4.20
C GLY A 183 -9.57 -8.15 -4.83
N THR A 184 -9.99 -9.37 -5.16
CA THR A 184 -9.15 -10.42 -5.77
C THR A 184 -8.89 -10.22 -7.26
N HIS A 185 -9.52 -9.23 -7.89
CA HIS A 185 -9.32 -8.85 -9.29
C HIS A 185 -8.01 -8.09 -9.57
N ASN A 186 -7.22 -7.80 -8.54
CA ASN A 186 -5.92 -7.14 -8.68
C ASN A 186 -4.81 -8.16 -8.92
N ALA A 187 -4.07 -8.00 -10.02
CA ALA A 187 -3.00 -8.91 -10.43
C ALA A 187 -1.62 -8.40 -9.97
N ASN A 188 -1.45 -8.14 -8.65
CA ASN A 188 -0.22 -7.63 -8.06
C ASN A 188 0.00 -8.10 -6.63
N ASN A 189 1.26 -8.11 -6.20
CA ASN A 189 1.62 -8.17 -4.79
C ASN A 189 1.49 -6.78 -4.16
N TYR A 190 1.06 -6.72 -2.89
CA TYR A 190 0.88 -5.47 -2.16
C TYR A 190 1.57 -5.51 -0.81
N THR A 191 2.07 -4.35 -0.37
CA THR A 191 2.46 -4.10 1.02
C THR A 191 1.49 -3.10 1.62
N LEU A 192 0.86 -3.48 2.72
CA LEU A 192 -0.03 -2.66 3.51
C LEU A 192 0.72 -2.15 4.74
N TYR A 193 0.78 -0.84 4.89
CA TYR A 193 1.42 -0.15 6.00
C TYR A 193 0.39 0.27 7.03
N ALA A 194 0.69 0.03 8.31
CA ALA A 194 -0.15 0.51 9.40
C ALA A 194 -0.20 2.03 9.43
N VAL A 195 -1.38 2.57 9.58
CA VAL A 195 -1.62 4.01 9.76
C VAL A 195 -1.91 4.27 11.23
N TRP A 196 -1.20 5.26 11.78
CA TRP A 196 -1.20 5.56 13.19
C TRP A 196 -1.70 6.98 13.48
N LYS A 197 -2.54 7.11 14.49
CA LYS A 197 -2.88 8.40 15.10
C LYS A 197 -2.20 8.46 16.47
N LYS A 198 -1.40 9.51 16.73
CA LYS A 198 -0.81 9.70 18.05
C LYS A 198 -1.94 9.83 19.08
N THR A 199 -1.88 9.03 20.11
CA THR A 199 -2.84 9.09 21.20
C THR A 199 -2.45 10.29 22.08
N VAL A 200 -3.28 11.29 22.10
CA VAL A 200 -3.14 12.35 23.07
C VAL A 200 -3.78 11.86 24.37
N THR A 201 -2.96 11.57 25.37
CA THR A 201 -3.48 11.27 26.69
C THR A 201 -4.00 12.58 27.27
N VAL A 202 -5.30 12.78 27.21
CA VAL A 202 -5.94 13.90 27.89
C VAL A 202 -5.88 13.57 29.38
N CYS A 203 -5.04 14.28 30.12
CA CYS A 203 -5.07 14.19 31.57
C CYS A 203 -6.35 14.89 32.05
N GLY A 204 -7.20 14.22 32.81
CA GLY A 204 -8.30 14.87 33.53
C GLY A 204 -7.77 15.96 34.46
N GLU A 205 -8.65 16.80 34.97
CA GLU A 205 -8.30 18.00 35.77
C GLU A 205 -7.27 17.77 36.90
N SER A 206 -7.23 16.58 37.47
CA SER A 206 -6.31 16.21 38.56
C SER A 206 -5.08 15.40 38.10
N GLY A 207 -4.95 15.08 36.83
CA GLY A 207 -3.98 14.11 36.33
C GLY A 207 -2.73 14.69 35.68
N HIS A 208 -2.62 16.00 35.55
CA HIS A 208 -1.48 16.65 34.92
C HIS A 208 -0.22 16.60 35.82
N VAL A 209 0.92 16.36 35.19
CA VAL A 209 2.24 16.50 35.82
C VAL A 209 2.96 17.62 35.10
N TRP A 210 2.87 18.80 35.66
CA TRP A 210 3.41 20.01 35.08
C TRP A 210 4.93 20.11 35.27
N LYS A 211 5.62 20.58 34.24
CA LYS A 211 7.05 20.92 34.26
C LYS A 211 7.24 22.26 33.59
N THR A 212 8.20 23.03 34.08
CA THR A 212 8.57 24.29 33.48
C THR A 212 9.36 24.05 32.19
N ARG A 213 8.93 24.69 31.09
CA ARG A 213 9.64 24.68 29.82
C ARG A 213 10.56 25.88 29.66
N GLY A 214 10.23 26.98 30.29
CA GLY A 214 11.01 28.21 30.30
C GLY A 214 10.50 29.18 31.38
N ILE A 215 11.34 30.10 31.75
CA ILE A 215 11.04 31.16 32.69
C ILE A 215 11.35 32.48 31.98
N LYS A 216 10.39 33.42 31.96
CA LYS A 216 10.61 34.75 31.48
C LYS A 216 10.23 35.71 32.63
N ILE A 217 11.18 36.45 33.08
CA ILE A 217 10.95 37.48 34.08
C ILE A 217 10.51 38.74 33.31
N ILE A 218 9.34 39.19 33.62
CA ILE A 218 8.77 40.42 33.05
C ILE A 218 8.70 41.45 34.17
N SER A 219 9.48 42.53 34.08
CA SER A 219 9.28 43.67 34.93
C SER A 219 8.41 44.65 34.19
N THR A 220 7.22 44.89 34.72
CA THR A 220 6.27 45.87 34.15
C THR A 220 6.01 46.97 35.14
N ARG A 221 6.09 48.20 34.67
CA ARG A 221 5.56 49.38 35.43
C ARG A 221 4.06 49.39 35.23
N PHE A 222 3.31 49.10 36.26
CA PHE A 222 1.86 49.31 36.22
C PHE A 222 1.53 50.78 36.57
N THR A 223 0.75 51.41 35.74
CA THR A 223 0.36 52.79 35.89
C THR A 223 -0.88 53.00 36.77
N TRP A 224 -1.45 51.97 37.34
CA TRP A 224 -2.68 52.13 38.14
C TRP A 224 -2.59 51.44 39.50
N THR A 225 -2.83 52.21 40.47
CA THR A 225 -3.21 51.95 41.89
C THR A 225 -2.34 51.09 42.79
N CYS A 226 -1.28 50.43 42.33
CA CYS A 226 -0.27 49.97 43.29
C CYS A 226 0.64 51.13 43.63
N THR A 227 0.26 51.92 44.60
CA THR A 227 0.96 53.17 45.01
C THR A 227 2.25 52.90 45.80
N ARG A 228 2.71 51.67 45.91
CA ARG A 228 3.88 51.29 46.74
C ARG A 228 4.69 50.21 46.06
N GLY A 229 5.67 50.57 45.28
CA GLY A 229 6.72 49.65 44.85
C GLY A 229 6.66 49.19 43.42
N GLU A 230 7.73 48.57 42.96
CA GLU A 230 7.83 47.94 41.65
C GLU A 230 7.17 46.56 41.71
N ASN A 231 6.31 46.30 40.76
CA ASN A 231 5.70 44.99 40.62
C ASN A 231 6.49 44.14 39.66
N HIS A 232 6.79 42.90 40.05
CA HIS A 232 7.44 41.95 39.22
C HIS A 232 6.46 40.84 38.89
N THR A 233 6.31 40.56 37.62
CA THR A 233 5.57 39.42 37.13
C THR A 233 6.55 38.44 36.55
N THR A 234 6.53 37.23 37.05
CA THR A 234 7.28 36.11 36.46
C THR A 234 6.31 35.24 35.67
N ALA A 235 6.55 35.10 34.39
CA ALA A 235 5.78 34.24 33.57
C ALA A 235 6.55 32.92 33.31
N TYR A 236 5.87 31.83 33.54
CA TYR A 236 6.40 30.48 33.30
C TYR A 236 5.64 29.82 32.17
N ILE A 237 6.34 29.28 31.21
CA ILE A 237 5.75 28.36 30.24
C ILE A 237 5.87 26.97 30.83
N ILE A 238 4.74 26.37 31.16
CA ILE A 238 4.65 25.05 31.74
C ILE A 238 4.03 24.09 30.75
N TYR A 239 4.38 22.83 30.87
CA TYR A 239 3.78 21.77 30.07
C TYR A 239 3.51 20.53 30.92
N CYS A 240 2.49 19.79 30.59
CA CYS A 240 2.24 18.51 31.21
C CYS A 240 3.13 17.44 30.57
N SER A 241 3.99 16.82 31.38
CA SER A 241 4.89 15.75 30.89
C SER A 241 4.16 14.47 30.47
N LYS A 242 2.90 14.28 30.87
CA LYS A 242 2.07 13.13 30.49
C LYS A 242 1.35 13.34 29.16
N CYS A 243 0.70 14.48 28.94
CA CYS A 243 -0.14 14.71 27.77
C CYS A 243 0.41 15.77 26.81
N GLY A 244 1.47 16.50 27.18
CA GLY A 244 2.05 17.54 26.33
C GLY A 244 1.31 18.87 26.34
N MET A 245 0.17 18.97 27.05
CA MET A 245 -0.59 20.22 27.19
C MET A 245 0.29 21.33 27.73
N SER A 246 0.22 22.51 27.15
CA SER A 246 1.00 23.68 27.59
C SER A 246 0.10 24.73 28.19
N ALA A 247 0.64 25.50 29.13
CA ALA A 247 -0.07 26.62 29.77
C ALA A 247 0.93 27.72 30.13
N LEU A 248 0.41 28.95 30.23
CA LEU A 248 1.12 30.08 30.83
C LEU A 248 0.70 30.20 32.29
N TYR A 249 1.68 30.29 33.11
CA TYR A 249 1.52 30.49 34.52
C TYR A 249 2.21 31.79 34.92
N TYR A 250 1.50 32.65 35.67
CA TYR A 250 2.01 33.91 36.15
C TYR A 250 2.11 33.90 37.66
N GLU A 251 3.20 34.40 38.17
CA GLU A 251 3.41 34.63 39.60
C GLU A 251 3.70 36.09 39.82
N ASP A 252 2.82 36.73 40.57
CA ASP A 252 2.92 38.12 40.90
C ASP A 252 3.69 38.30 42.22
N HIS A 253 4.75 39.07 42.11
CA HIS A 253 5.54 39.47 43.28
C HIS A 253 5.37 40.97 43.52
N TYR A 254 4.98 41.27 44.71
CA TYR A 254 4.86 42.67 45.16
C TYR A 254 5.97 42.96 46.18
N SER A 255 6.83 43.93 45.91
CA SER A 255 7.82 44.44 46.86
C SER A 255 7.33 45.71 47.54
N GLY A 256 6.66 45.55 48.67
CA GLY A 256 6.23 46.66 49.51
C GLY A 256 6.68 46.46 50.95
N SER A 257 7.04 47.51 51.61
CA SER A 257 7.36 47.48 53.03
C SER A 257 6.15 47.11 53.88
N ALA A 258 6.38 46.22 54.81
CA ALA A 258 5.44 45.81 55.84
C ALA A 258 4.28 44.88 55.42
N GLY A 259 4.56 43.64 55.21
CA GLY A 259 3.67 42.53 55.59
C GLY A 259 2.31 42.39 54.91
N ALA A 260 1.98 43.19 53.93
CA ALA A 260 0.74 43.06 53.20
C ALA A 260 1.02 42.58 51.76
N THR A 261 0.74 41.35 51.50
CA THR A 261 0.78 40.78 50.15
C THR A 261 -0.45 41.29 49.38
N LEU A 262 -0.37 42.50 48.84
CA LEU A 262 -1.35 42.97 47.89
C LEU A 262 -1.00 42.43 46.52
N MET A 263 -1.78 41.51 46.06
CA MET A 263 -1.66 40.98 44.70
C MET A 263 -2.15 42.03 43.72
N CYS A 264 -1.26 42.54 42.90
CA CYS A 264 -1.69 43.33 41.73
C CYS A 264 -2.08 42.40 40.62
N PRO A 265 -3.21 42.66 39.94
CA PRO A 265 -3.56 41.87 38.76
C PRO A 265 -2.53 42.12 37.68
N THR A 266 -1.96 41.06 37.17
CA THR A 266 -0.94 41.10 36.13
C THR A 266 -1.53 41.28 34.77
N HIS A 267 -0.90 42.13 34.02
CA HIS A 267 -1.07 42.18 32.58
C HIS A 267 0.20 41.59 31.96
N PRO A 268 0.10 40.58 31.13
CA PRO A 268 1.26 39.96 30.50
C PRO A 268 1.70 40.77 29.29
N TYR A 269 2.22 41.97 29.54
CA TYR A 269 2.50 42.90 28.44
C TYR A 269 3.72 42.55 27.61
N ASP A 270 4.63 41.70 28.09
CA ASP A 270 5.90 41.46 27.40
C ASP A 270 6.38 40.03 27.38
N ILE A 271 5.52 39.06 27.46
CA ILE A 271 5.86 37.76 26.93
C ILE A 271 5.93 37.95 25.43
N GLY A 272 7.08 37.76 24.81
CA GLY A 272 7.20 37.93 23.36
C GLY A 272 6.06 37.23 22.67
N SER A 273 5.40 37.87 21.76
CA SER A 273 4.20 37.38 21.09
C SER A 273 4.40 35.97 20.54
N SER A 274 5.63 35.65 20.10
CA SER A 274 6.00 34.31 19.61
C SER A 274 5.98 33.20 20.66
N GLU A 275 6.19 33.53 21.95
CA GLU A 275 6.15 32.50 23.02
C GLU A 275 4.73 32.31 23.54
N VAL A 276 3.96 33.38 23.58
CA VAL A 276 2.52 33.35 23.90
C VAL A 276 1.79 32.59 22.78
N ASP A 277 2.10 32.93 21.56
CA ASP A 277 1.50 32.29 20.38
C ASP A 277 1.81 30.80 20.30
N LYS A 278 3.05 30.40 20.61
CA LYS A 278 3.39 28.97 20.72
C LYS A 278 2.58 28.21 21.77
N VAL A 279 2.31 28.83 22.89
CA VAL A 279 1.56 28.16 23.97
C VAL A 279 0.07 28.10 23.65
N VAL A 280 -0.46 29.11 22.96
CA VAL A 280 -1.88 29.18 22.58
C VAL A 280 -2.16 28.46 21.29
N ASP A 281 -1.24 28.48 20.33
CA ASP A 281 -1.39 27.79 19.05
C ASP A 281 -1.35 26.26 19.19
N ASP A 282 -0.70 25.75 20.26
CA ASP A 282 -0.79 24.32 20.59
C ASP A 282 -2.22 23.86 20.91
N CYS A 283 -3.16 24.82 21.11
CA CYS A 283 -4.56 24.56 21.47
C CYS A 283 -4.76 23.42 22.48
N SER A 284 -3.75 23.19 23.29
CA SER A 284 -3.68 22.10 24.24
C SER A 284 -4.09 22.50 25.65
N LEU A 285 -4.45 23.77 25.82
CA LEU A 285 -4.99 24.31 27.07
C LEU A 285 -6.46 23.92 27.20
N SER A 286 -6.78 22.92 28.01
CA SER A 286 -8.17 22.57 28.28
C SER A 286 -8.85 23.59 29.18
N SER A 287 -8.12 24.21 30.09
CA SER A 287 -8.62 25.30 30.92
C SER A 287 -7.52 26.02 31.68
N TYR A 288 -7.74 27.30 32.06
CA TYR A 288 -6.90 28.02 33.01
C TYR A 288 -6.88 27.38 34.38
N SER A 289 -7.90 26.64 34.75
CA SER A 289 -7.97 25.92 36.02
C SER A 289 -6.88 24.84 36.14
N ASP A 290 -6.47 24.25 35.03
CA ASP A 290 -5.42 23.24 35.03
C ASP A 290 -4.05 23.81 35.36
N ALA A 291 -3.77 25.00 34.86
CA ALA A 291 -2.55 25.73 35.15
C ALA A 291 -2.48 26.21 36.61
N ARG A 292 -3.61 26.55 37.22
CA ARG A 292 -3.70 26.93 38.65
C ARG A 292 -3.24 25.83 39.62
N LYS A 293 -3.37 24.59 39.22
CA LYS A 293 -3.02 23.40 40.06
C LYS A 293 -1.52 23.18 40.18
N VAL A 294 -0.71 23.91 39.46
CA VAL A 294 0.75 23.70 39.41
C VAL A 294 1.45 24.26 40.66
N SER A 295 0.89 25.25 41.28
CA SER A 295 1.52 25.86 42.46
C SER A 295 0.61 25.75 43.66
N GLY A 296 1.13 25.22 44.76
CA GLY A 296 0.45 25.19 46.05
C GLY A 296 0.41 26.55 46.76
N GLY A 297 0.46 27.66 46.03
CA GLY A 297 0.52 29.03 46.57
C GLY A 297 -0.48 29.97 45.97
N SER A 298 -0.39 31.21 46.35
CA SER A 298 -1.27 32.34 45.98
C SER A 298 -1.12 32.82 44.52
N ASN A 299 -1.04 31.89 43.60
CA ASN A 299 -0.76 32.19 42.20
C ASN A 299 -2.04 32.55 41.46
N SER A 300 -2.09 33.71 40.85
CA SER A 300 -3.19 34.15 40.02
C SER A 300 -2.87 34.02 38.55
N PHE A 301 -3.81 33.44 37.80
CA PHE A 301 -3.74 33.44 36.34
C PHE A 301 -4.47 34.67 35.84
N ALA A 302 -3.86 35.43 34.96
CA ALA A 302 -4.51 36.52 34.31
C ALA A 302 -5.63 36.00 33.41
N SER A 303 -6.85 36.10 33.87
CA SER A 303 -8.04 35.63 33.13
C SER A 303 -8.25 36.35 31.79
N THR A 304 -7.60 37.50 31.61
CA THR A 304 -7.71 38.38 30.43
C THR A 304 -6.96 37.88 29.21
N ASN A 305 -6.08 36.91 29.35
CA ASN A 305 -5.28 36.39 28.22
C ASN A 305 -5.72 35.02 27.72
N LYS A 306 -6.91 34.66 28.03
CA LYS A 306 -7.51 33.47 27.42
C LYS A 306 -7.75 33.74 25.95
N ARG A 307 -6.86 33.32 25.08
CA ARG A 307 -7.16 33.17 23.67
C ARG A 307 -8.00 31.89 23.49
N SER A 308 -9.11 32.03 22.81
CA SER A 308 -9.86 30.85 22.36
C SER A 308 -9.09 30.19 21.25
N CYS A 309 -8.82 28.91 21.39
CA CYS A 309 -8.38 28.08 20.30
C CYS A 309 -9.49 27.83 19.28
#